data_1c3b4bcbe2f147357f931d1b7d7d4e4f
#
_entry.id   1c3b4bcbe2f147357f931d1b7d7d4e4f
#
_cell.length_a   1.000
_cell.length_b   1.000
_cell.length_c   1.000
_cell.angle_alpha   90.00
_cell.angle_beta   90.00
_cell.angle_gamma   90.00
#
_symmetry.space_group_name_H-M   'P 1'
#
loop_
_entity.id
_entity.type
_entity.pdbx_description
1 polymer ?
#
loop_
_entity_poly.entity_id
_entity_poly.type
_entity_poly.pdbx_seq_one_letter_code
_entity_poly.pdbx_strand_id
1 'polypeptide(L)'
;MTRPPIRLAQFGLINAYLVPEADGLTLIDAGVRGMDRRVNRAARQLGLPLRRVALTHTHSDHVGAIDTLMTQWPDLELLVGADDTTNLADLGVRTPPTRLLRGGDRVGSLTVIDTPGHSPGHVAYLDERDGTLYSGDTFVNVPRLRVASVLHAAFPLPTFGTHDPAQTTRAARALLDVPLRTLATGHGPAIPDPLPAMRRAVQAAESGCEPGVVTRTVSGWVGHLTRLGTDGAVAGKALAYRSGRTG
;
A
#
# COMPACT_ATOMS: atom_id res chain seq x y z
N MET A 1 -22.51 -12.47 -12.65
CA MET A 1 -21.44 -12.93 -11.74
C MET A 1 -20.28 -11.95 -11.86
N THR A 2 -19.87 -11.32 -10.77
CA THR A 2 -18.68 -10.46 -10.72
C THR A 2 -17.43 -11.30 -10.89
N ARG A 3 -16.51 -10.88 -11.78
CA ARG A 3 -15.22 -11.57 -11.93
C ARG A 3 -14.36 -11.30 -10.69
N PRO A 4 -13.57 -12.27 -10.21
CA PRO A 4 -12.72 -12.06 -9.06
C PRO A 4 -11.60 -11.04 -9.36
N PRO A 5 -11.08 -10.34 -8.35
CA PRO A 5 -9.95 -9.43 -8.51
C PRO A 5 -8.68 -10.20 -8.90
N ILE A 6 -7.80 -9.54 -9.66
CA ILE A 6 -6.52 -10.11 -10.10
C ILE A 6 -5.39 -9.45 -9.32
N ARG A 7 -4.64 -10.25 -8.57
CA ARG A 7 -3.38 -9.80 -7.96
C ARG A 7 -2.27 -9.74 -9.00
N LEU A 8 -1.63 -8.60 -9.13
CA LEU A 8 -0.45 -8.36 -9.96
C LEU A 8 0.75 -8.20 -9.02
N ALA A 9 1.66 -9.18 -9.00
CA ALA A 9 2.82 -9.15 -8.13
C ALA A 9 4.10 -8.83 -8.89
N GLN A 10 4.91 -7.88 -8.40
CA GLN A 10 6.28 -7.66 -8.86
C GLN A 10 7.25 -8.25 -7.84
N PHE A 11 8.27 -8.96 -8.33
CA PHE A 11 9.30 -9.65 -7.52
C PHE A 11 8.73 -10.58 -6.44
N GLY A 12 7.44 -11.00 -6.58
CA GLY A 12 6.73 -11.78 -5.58
C GLY A 12 6.32 -11.01 -4.30
N LEU A 13 6.71 -9.75 -4.17
CA LEU A 13 6.63 -8.96 -2.94
C LEU A 13 5.70 -7.75 -3.04
N ILE A 14 5.75 -6.99 -4.14
CA ILE A 14 5.00 -5.74 -4.32
C ILE A 14 3.73 -6.05 -5.08
N ASN A 15 2.58 -5.68 -4.55
CA ASN A 15 1.28 -5.99 -5.11
C ASN A 15 0.58 -4.75 -5.67
N ALA A 16 -0.15 -4.97 -6.74
CA ALA A 16 -1.26 -4.16 -7.21
C ALA A 16 -2.44 -5.10 -7.49
N TYR A 17 -3.66 -4.57 -7.44
CA TYR A 17 -4.85 -5.39 -7.64
C TYR A 17 -5.76 -4.77 -8.69
N LEU A 18 -6.15 -5.56 -9.70
CA LEU A 18 -7.17 -5.17 -10.67
C LEU A 18 -8.53 -5.68 -10.21
N VAL A 19 -9.43 -4.77 -9.94
CA VAL A 19 -10.80 -5.03 -9.51
C VAL A 19 -11.74 -4.78 -10.69
N PRO A 20 -12.43 -5.81 -11.21
CA PRO A 20 -13.44 -5.63 -12.24
C PRO A 20 -14.67 -4.90 -11.70
N GLU A 21 -15.09 -3.85 -12.44
CA GLU A 21 -16.24 -3.03 -12.16
C GLU A 21 -17.26 -3.07 -13.32
N ALA A 22 -18.43 -2.50 -13.14
CA ALA A 22 -19.46 -2.45 -14.19
C ALA A 22 -19.02 -1.62 -15.41
N ASP A 23 -18.18 -0.60 -15.20
CA ASP A 23 -17.71 0.35 -16.21
C ASP A 23 -16.26 0.12 -16.67
N GLY A 24 -15.58 -0.88 -16.15
CA GLY A 24 -14.19 -1.20 -16.49
C GLY A 24 -13.40 -1.79 -15.34
N LEU A 25 -12.18 -1.30 -15.12
CA LEU A 25 -11.26 -1.79 -14.10
C LEU A 25 -10.85 -0.67 -13.15
N THR A 26 -10.81 -0.95 -11.86
CA THR A 26 -10.12 -0.17 -10.84
C THR A 26 -8.79 -0.87 -10.50
N LEU A 27 -7.68 -0.17 -10.63
CA LEU A 27 -6.37 -0.63 -10.18
C LEU A 27 -6.11 -0.07 -8.77
N ILE A 28 -5.89 -0.94 -7.81
CA ILE A 28 -5.43 -0.57 -6.48
C ILE A 28 -3.91 -0.66 -6.46
N ASP A 29 -3.27 0.47 -6.22
CA ASP A 29 -1.82 0.71 -6.31
C ASP A 29 -1.21 0.47 -7.70
N ALA A 30 -0.09 1.11 -7.99
CA ALA A 30 0.56 1.07 -9.29
C ALA A 30 1.97 0.46 -9.25
N GLY A 31 2.35 -0.19 -8.15
CA GLY A 31 3.61 -0.88 -8.01
C GLY A 31 4.84 0.00 -8.25
N VAL A 32 5.95 -0.63 -8.64
CA VAL A 32 7.13 0.08 -9.15
C VAL A 32 7.09 0.15 -10.68
N ARG A 33 8.03 0.88 -11.26
CA ARG A 33 8.18 1.02 -12.73
C ARG A 33 8.08 -0.35 -13.42
N GLY A 34 7.26 -0.43 -14.48
CA GLY A 34 7.01 -1.66 -15.25
C GLY A 34 5.78 -2.45 -14.80
N MET A 35 5.06 -2.03 -13.76
CA MET A 35 3.75 -2.59 -13.40
C MET A 35 2.72 -2.36 -14.52
N ASP A 36 2.79 -1.25 -15.25
CA ASP A 36 1.97 -0.94 -16.41
C ASP A 36 1.85 -2.09 -17.40
N ARG A 37 2.95 -2.82 -17.65
CA ARG A 37 2.95 -3.97 -18.58
C ARG A 37 2.06 -5.11 -18.09
N ARG A 38 2.05 -5.36 -16.79
CA ARG A 38 1.20 -6.39 -16.16
C ARG A 38 -0.26 -5.97 -16.17
N VAL A 39 -0.52 -4.70 -15.81
CA VAL A 39 -1.85 -4.09 -15.85
C VAL A 39 -2.44 -4.17 -17.26
N ASN A 40 -1.71 -3.72 -18.28
CA ASN A 40 -2.17 -3.73 -19.66
C ASN A 40 -2.41 -5.14 -20.21
N ARG A 41 -1.56 -6.10 -19.83
CA ARG A 41 -1.77 -7.50 -20.20
C ARG A 41 -3.08 -8.03 -19.61
N ALA A 42 -3.31 -7.82 -18.32
CA ALA A 42 -4.51 -8.28 -17.64
C ALA A 42 -5.78 -7.56 -18.15
N ALA A 43 -5.72 -6.25 -18.38
CA ALA A 43 -6.84 -5.49 -18.96
C ALA A 43 -7.24 -6.03 -20.34
N ARG A 44 -6.26 -6.30 -21.21
CA ARG A 44 -6.53 -6.93 -22.52
C ARG A 44 -7.13 -8.33 -22.40
N GLN A 45 -6.64 -9.16 -21.47
CA GLN A 45 -7.20 -10.51 -21.25
C GLN A 45 -8.63 -10.47 -20.73
N LEU A 46 -8.97 -9.45 -19.94
CA LEU A 46 -10.32 -9.25 -19.43
C LEU A 46 -11.25 -8.60 -20.48
N GLY A 47 -10.70 -7.91 -21.48
CA GLY A 47 -11.45 -7.12 -22.45
C GLY A 47 -12.12 -5.91 -21.83
N LEU A 48 -11.54 -5.33 -20.76
CA LEU A 48 -12.10 -4.21 -20.01
C LEU A 48 -11.11 -3.03 -19.99
N PRO A 49 -11.62 -1.77 -20.14
CA PRO A 49 -10.78 -0.58 -20.02
C PRO A 49 -10.37 -0.33 -18.58
N LEU A 50 -9.16 0.21 -18.38
CA LEU A 50 -8.74 0.75 -17.09
C LEU A 50 -9.40 2.13 -16.90
N ARG A 51 -10.13 2.32 -15.81
CA ARG A 51 -10.86 3.55 -15.51
C ARG A 51 -10.28 4.32 -14.33
N ARG A 52 -9.73 3.62 -13.34
CA ARG A 52 -9.26 4.23 -12.10
C ARG A 52 -7.95 3.62 -11.64
N VAL A 53 -7.06 4.45 -11.11
CA VAL A 53 -5.98 4.07 -10.20
C VAL A 53 -6.33 4.64 -8.84
N ALA A 54 -6.54 3.78 -7.86
CA ALA A 54 -6.87 4.14 -6.49
C ALA A 54 -5.68 3.76 -5.59
N LEU A 55 -4.95 4.74 -5.10
CA LEU A 55 -3.78 4.50 -4.26
C LEU A 55 -4.20 4.25 -2.82
N THR A 56 -3.58 3.25 -2.18
CA THR A 56 -3.68 3.10 -0.73
C THR A 56 -2.86 4.16 -0.03
N HIS A 57 -1.68 4.48 -0.58
CA HIS A 57 -0.78 5.51 -0.09
C HIS A 57 0.28 5.87 -1.16
N THR A 58 1.11 6.89 -0.87
CA THR A 58 2.06 7.44 -1.84
C THR A 58 3.52 7.10 -1.53
N HIS A 59 3.85 5.83 -1.33
CA HIS A 59 5.24 5.38 -1.34
C HIS A 59 5.70 4.95 -2.74
N SER A 60 7.01 4.96 -2.97
CA SER A 60 7.62 4.77 -4.30
C SER A 60 7.26 3.44 -4.97
N ASP A 61 6.98 2.42 -4.19
CA ASP A 61 6.61 1.07 -4.66
C ASP A 61 5.10 0.89 -4.85
N HIS A 62 4.32 1.96 -4.67
CA HIS A 62 2.88 2.01 -4.95
C HIS A 62 2.52 2.98 -6.09
N VAL A 63 3.44 3.87 -6.50
CA VAL A 63 3.16 4.93 -7.47
C VAL A 63 3.95 4.81 -8.78
N GLY A 64 4.85 3.84 -8.89
CA GLY A 64 5.90 3.80 -9.92
C GLY A 64 5.44 3.69 -11.37
N ALA A 65 4.22 3.24 -11.64
CA ALA A 65 3.69 3.14 -13.01
C ALA A 65 2.64 4.21 -13.35
N ILE A 66 2.33 5.16 -12.46
CA ILE A 66 1.22 6.11 -12.63
C ILE A 66 1.36 6.90 -13.94
N ASP A 67 2.43 7.67 -14.14
CA ASP A 67 2.58 8.54 -15.32
C ASP A 67 2.51 7.75 -16.64
N THR A 68 3.04 6.52 -16.64
CA THR A 68 2.96 5.65 -17.82
C THR A 68 1.52 5.20 -18.08
N LEU A 69 0.79 4.79 -17.05
CA LEU A 69 -0.61 4.40 -17.18
C LEU A 69 -1.50 5.56 -17.61
N MET A 70 -1.32 6.75 -17.02
CA MET A 70 -2.06 7.95 -17.39
C MET A 70 -1.82 8.38 -18.85
N THR A 71 -0.62 8.17 -19.37
CA THR A 71 -0.32 8.40 -20.79
C THR A 71 -1.00 7.38 -21.71
N GLN A 72 -1.08 6.13 -21.26
CA GLN A 72 -1.66 5.03 -22.05
C GLN A 72 -3.19 4.98 -22.02
N TRP A 73 -3.79 5.55 -20.98
CA TRP A 73 -5.23 5.56 -20.72
C TRP A 73 -5.66 7.01 -20.43
N PRO A 74 -5.98 7.81 -21.47
CA PRO A 74 -6.25 9.26 -21.33
C PRO A 74 -7.41 9.61 -20.40
N ASP A 75 -8.41 8.73 -20.28
CA ASP A 75 -9.59 8.92 -19.42
C ASP A 75 -9.42 8.32 -18.02
N LEU A 76 -8.18 7.98 -17.63
CA LEU A 76 -7.89 7.35 -16.37
C LEU A 76 -7.97 8.37 -15.22
N GLU A 77 -8.70 8.02 -14.18
CA GLU A 77 -8.75 8.79 -12.93
C GLU A 77 -7.64 8.35 -11.97
N LEU A 78 -6.96 9.32 -11.33
CA LEU A 78 -6.01 9.08 -10.25
C LEU A 78 -6.63 9.52 -8.92
N LEU A 79 -6.88 8.56 -8.02
CA LEU A 79 -7.52 8.78 -6.73
C LEU A 79 -6.54 8.52 -5.60
N VAL A 80 -6.42 9.47 -4.66
CA VAL A 80 -5.41 9.48 -3.60
C VAL A 80 -6.05 9.92 -2.29
N GLY A 81 -5.63 9.36 -1.17
CA GLY A 81 -6.02 9.83 0.16
C GLY A 81 -5.70 11.31 0.33
N ALA A 82 -6.64 12.09 0.88
CA ALA A 82 -6.58 13.56 0.88
C ALA A 82 -5.30 14.13 1.52
N ASP A 83 -4.78 13.45 2.53
CA ASP A 83 -3.61 13.91 3.29
C ASP A 83 -2.29 13.27 2.81
N ASP A 84 -2.30 12.60 1.65
CA ASP A 84 -1.14 11.86 1.09
C ASP A 84 -0.58 12.46 -0.22
N THR A 85 -1.08 13.63 -0.63
CA THR A 85 -0.76 14.21 -1.94
C THR A 85 0.63 14.85 -2.02
N THR A 86 1.20 15.25 -0.89
CA THR A 86 2.45 16.06 -0.85
C THR A 86 3.68 15.34 -1.37
N ASN A 87 3.69 14.00 -1.36
CA ASN A 87 4.85 13.20 -1.74
C ASN A 87 4.93 12.83 -3.23
N LEU A 88 3.84 12.95 -4.00
CA LEU A 88 3.80 12.51 -5.40
C LEU A 88 4.85 13.21 -6.26
N ALA A 89 4.95 14.54 -6.18
CA ALA A 89 5.91 15.31 -6.96
C ALA A 89 7.36 14.97 -6.58
N ASP A 90 7.64 14.77 -5.28
CA ASP A 90 8.96 14.38 -4.79
C ASP A 90 9.39 12.99 -5.27
N LEU A 91 8.41 12.11 -5.51
CA LEU A 91 8.62 10.78 -6.09
C LEU A 91 8.72 10.79 -7.62
N GLY A 92 8.63 11.98 -8.24
CA GLY A 92 8.71 12.16 -9.69
C GLY A 92 7.42 11.84 -10.43
N VAL A 93 6.28 11.69 -9.73
CA VAL A 93 4.96 11.56 -10.35
C VAL A 93 4.49 12.95 -10.78
N ARG A 94 4.29 13.13 -12.08
CA ARG A 94 3.91 14.42 -12.68
C ARG A 94 2.40 14.61 -12.79
N THR A 95 1.67 13.51 -12.77
CA THR A 95 0.21 13.51 -12.88
C THR A 95 -0.43 13.93 -11.55
N PRO A 96 -1.21 15.02 -11.52
CA PRO A 96 -1.93 15.40 -10.32
C PRO A 96 -3.09 14.42 -10.07
N PRO A 97 -3.50 14.22 -8.80
CA PRO A 97 -4.72 13.48 -8.48
C PRO A 97 -5.96 14.14 -9.13
N THR A 98 -6.85 13.33 -9.69
CA THR A 98 -8.15 13.80 -10.20
C THR A 98 -9.18 13.89 -9.10
N ARG A 99 -9.03 13.10 -8.04
CA ARG A 99 -9.91 13.09 -6.87
C ARG A 99 -9.15 12.75 -5.59
N LEU A 100 -9.50 13.46 -4.52
CA LEU A 100 -9.02 13.18 -3.17
C LEU A 100 -10.06 12.37 -2.40
N LEU A 101 -9.59 11.36 -1.66
CA LEU A 101 -10.43 10.39 -0.95
C LEU A 101 -10.38 10.58 0.56
N ARG A 102 -11.51 10.30 1.21
CA ARG A 102 -11.65 10.19 2.67
C ARG A 102 -12.49 8.97 3.03
N GLY A 103 -12.40 8.53 4.26
CA GLY A 103 -13.23 7.43 4.77
C GLY A 103 -14.72 7.65 4.52
N GLY A 104 -15.40 6.61 4.03
CA GLY A 104 -16.80 6.65 3.59
C GLY A 104 -17.02 6.95 2.12
N ASP A 105 -16.01 7.44 1.41
CA ASP A 105 -16.09 7.61 -0.06
C ASP A 105 -16.23 6.26 -0.78
N ARG A 106 -16.75 6.34 -2.02
CA ARG A 106 -16.88 5.17 -2.90
C ARG A 106 -16.00 5.32 -4.14
N VAL A 107 -15.31 4.23 -4.49
CA VAL A 107 -14.53 4.08 -5.72
C VAL A 107 -15.02 2.84 -6.46
N GLY A 108 -15.93 3.03 -7.41
CA GLY A 108 -16.67 1.90 -7.99
C GLY A 108 -17.43 1.13 -6.91
N SER A 109 -17.16 -0.16 -6.76
CA SER A 109 -17.74 -1.02 -5.72
C SER A 109 -17.05 -0.91 -4.36
N LEU A 110 -15.90 -0.24 -4.30
CA LEU A 110 -15.06 -0.20 -3.11
C LEU A 110 -15.48 0.91 -2.16
N THR A 111 -15.55 0.61 -0.87
CA THR A 111 -15.71 1.59 0.20
C THR A 111 -14.33 1.97 0.75
N VAL A 112 -14.05 3.26 0.84
CA VAL A 112 -12.80 3.81 1.39
C VAL A 112 -12.86 3.80 2.92
N ILE A 113 -11.79 3.37 3.56
CA ILE A 113 -11.60 3.38 5.02
C ILE A 113 -10.32 4.13 5.32
N ASP A 114 -10.38 5.19 6.12
CA ASP A 114 -9.18 5.90 6.58
C ASP A 114 -8.35 4.99 7.48
N THR A 115 -7.08 4.82 7.13
CA THR A 115 -6.13 4.01 7.90
C THR A 115 -4.79 4.74 8.05
N PRO A 116 -4.81 6.00 8.55
CA PRO A 116 -3.61 6.82 8.64
C PRO A 116 -2.57 6.21 9.58
N GLY A 117 -1.30 6.57 9.34
CA GLY A 117 -0.18 6.18 10.18
C GLY A 117 1.01 5.67 9.38
N HIS A 118 0.84 4.69 8.48
CA HIS A 118 1.92 4.27 7.59
C HIS A 118 2.34 5.44 6.66
N SER A 119 1.37 6.14 6.11
CA SER A 119 1.48 7.51 5.63
C SER A 119 0.37 8.37 6.21
N PRO A 120 0.44 9.72 6.15
CA PRO A 120 -0.58 10.60 6.72
C PRO A 120 -1.98 10.39 6.16
N GLY A 121 -2.10 10.19 4.86
CA GLY A 121 -3.37 10.00 4.15
C GLY A 121 -3.61 8.56 3.70
N HIS A 122 -2.98 7.57 4.35
CA HIS A 122 -3.17 6.17 4.01
C HIS A 122 -4.64 5.75 4.12
N VAL A 123 -5.14 5.02 3.12
CA VAL A 123 -6.49 4.46 3.07
C VAL A 123 -6.47 2.97 2.74
N ALA A 124 -7.47 2.25 3.21
CA ALA A 124 -7.80 0.90 2.77
C ALA A 124 -9.08 0.91 1.95
N TYR A 125 -9.29 -0.14 1.15
CA TYR A 125 -10.49 -0.31 0.33
C TYR A 125 -11.18 -1.63 0.67
N LEU A 126 -12.47 -1.58 0.98
CA LEU A 126 -13.30 -2.77 1.20
C LEU A 126 -14.19 -3.01 -0.03
N ASP A 127 -14.02 -4.16 -0.67
CA ASP A 127 -15.00 -4.65 -1.64
C ASP A 127 -16.11 -5.41 -0.91
N GLU A 128 -17.26 -4.77 -0.74
CA GLU A 128 -18.39 -5.36 -0.02
C GLU A 128 -19.03 -6.54 -0.76
N ARG A 129 -18.75 -6.72 -2.07
CA ARG A 129 -19.31 -7.79 -2.90
C ARG A 129 -18.78 -9.17 -2.51
N ASP A 130 -17.50 -9.25 -2.10
CA ASP A 130 -16.84 -10.50 -1.74
C ASP A 130 -16.14 -10.46 -0.37
N GLY A 131 -16.11 -9.30 0.29
CA GLY A 131 -15.46 -9.09 1.57
C GLY A 131 -13.94 -9.02 1.47
N THR A 132 -13.38 -8.62 0.33
CA THR A 132 -11.95 -8.40 0.20
C THR A 132 -11.57 -7.01 0.73
N LEU A 133 -10.66 -6.96 1.72
CA LEU A 133 -10.05 -5.74 2.23
C LEU A 133 -8.65 -5.57 1.63
N TYR A 134 -8.45 -4.51 0.86
CA TYR A 134 -7.15 -4.08 0.35
C TYR A 134 -6.55 -3.10 1.36
N SER A 135 -5.65 -3.60 2.21
CA SER A 135 -5.16 -2.85 3.37
C SER A 135 -3.94 -1.99 3.09
N GLY A 136 -3.44 -1.96 1.85
CA GLY A 136 -2.14 -1.34 1.59
C GLY A 136 -1.10 -1.85 2.58
N ASP A 137 -0.34 -0.94 3.13
CA ASP A 137 0.74 -1.23 4.07
C ASP A 137 0.37 -1.01 5.54
N THR A 138 -0.92 -0.92 5.88
CA THR A 138 -1.34 -1.07 7.28
C THR A 138 -0.93 -2.46 7.80
N PHE A 139 -1.11 -3.49 6.95
CA PHE A 139 -0.62 -4.84 7.18
C PHE A 139 0.36 -5.26 6.09
N VAL A 140 1.39 -6.03 6.46
CA VAL A 140 2.42 -6.59 5.58
C VAL A 140 2.51 -8.09 5.80
N ASN A 141 2.43 -8.89 4.72
CA ASN A 141 2.47 -10.36 4.80
C ASN A 141 3.77 -10.93 4.22
N VAL A 142 4.91 -10.46 4.74
CA VAL A 142 6.27 -10.93 4.37
C VAL A 142 7.16 -10.94 5.61
N PRO A 143 7.70 -12.07 6.01
CA PRO A 143 7.41 -13.47 5.62
C PRO A 143 6.12 -14.00 6.23
N ARG A 144 5.51 -13.26 7.14
CA ARG A 144 4.24 -13.53 7.84
C ARG A 144 3.50 -12.24 8.10
N LEU A 145 2.19 -12.33 8.36
CA LEU A 145 1.38 -11.16 8.62
C LEU A 145 1.84 -10.42 9.88
N ARG A 146 2.03 -9.11 9.74
CA ARG A 146 2.31 -8.17 10.82
C ARG A 146 1.74 -6.80 10.49
N VAL A 147 1.61 -5.94 11.48
CA VAL A 147 1.39 -4.50 11.29
C VAL A 147 2.71 -3.87 10.81
N ALA A 148 2.66 -2.89 9.90
CA ALA A 148 3.87 -2.26 9.38
C ALA A 148 4.70 -1.51 10.45
N SER A 149 4.10 -1.18 11.59
CA SER A 149 4.81 -0.61 12.75
C SER A 149 5.81 -1.58 13.38
N VAL A 150 5.69 -2.90 13.13
CA VAL A 150 6.55 -3.94 13.71
C VAL A 150 7.70 -4.26 12.77
N LEU A 151 8.93 -4.03 13.24
CA LEU A 151 10.15 -4.30 12.46
C LEU A 151 10.36 -5.80 12.29
N HIS A 152 10.70 -6.20 11.06
CA HIS A 152 11.09 -7.57 10.75
C HIS A 152 12.35 -7.58 9.87
N ALA A 153 13.41 -8.28 10.31
CA ALA A 153 14.71 -8.26 9.64
C ALA A 153 14.70 -8.73 8.18
N ALA A 154 13.83 -9.71 7.83
CA ALA A 154 13.75 -10.22 6.46
C ALA A 154 13.08 -9.23 5.49
N PHE A 155 12.26 -8.28 5.97
CA PHE A 155 11.62 -7.25 5.15
C PHE A 155 11.35 -5.98 5.98
N PRO A 156 12.38 -5.16 6.25
CA PRO A 156 12.29 -4.02 7.16
C PRO A 156 11.70 -2.76 6.52
N LEU A 157 11.68 -2.67 5.18
CA LEU A 157 11.35 -1.45 4.43
C LEU A 157 10.00 -0.82 4.80
N PRO A 158 8.87 -1.58 4.93
CA PRO A 158 7.61 -0.96 5.32
C PRO A 158 7.65 -0.29 6.69
N THR A 159 8.39 -0.87 7.65
CA THR A 159 8.51 -0.27 8.99
C THR A 159 9.34 1.02 8.95
N PHE A 160 10.41 1.06 8.15
CA PHE A 160 11.21 2.28 7.99
C PHE A 160 10.45 3.39 7.26
N GLY A 161 9.55 3.04 6.35
CA GLY A 161 8.65 3.96 5.67
C GLY A 161 7.49 4.44 6.54
N THR A 162 7.21 3.78 7.66
CA THR A 162 6.05 4.13 8.51
C THR A 162 6.24 5.47 9.21
N HIS A 163 5.34 6.41 8.93
CA HIS A 163 5.35 7.77 9.45
C HIS A 163 5.06 7.83 10.96
N ASP A 164 3.94 7.24 11.39
CA ASP A 164 3.52 7.14 12.79
C ASP A 164 3.19 5.67 13.13
N PRO A 165 4.12 4.94 13.78
CA PRO A 165 3.91 3.54 14.15
C PRO A 165 2.73 3.33 15.11
N ALA A 166 2.50 4.26 16.03
CA ALA A 166 1.41 4.14 17.00
C ALA A 166 0.04 4.33 16.31
N GLN A 167 -0.05 5.30 15.40
CA GLN A 167 -1.25 5.52 14.59
C GLN A 167 -1.52 4.33 13.65
N THR A 168 -0.48 3.78 13.00
CA THR A 168 -0.60 2.57 12.18
C THR A 168 -1.16 1.39 12.98
N THR A 169 -0.69 1.21 14.21
CA THR A 169 -1.19 0.15 15.09
C THR A 169 -2.67 0.37 15.46
N ARG A 170 -3.07 1.62 15.74
CA ARG A 170 -4.49 1.96 15.98
C ARG A 170 -5.36 1.72 14.75
N ALA A 171 -4.89 2.12 13.57
CA ALA A 171 -5.58 1.84 12.29
C ALA A 171 -5.74 0.34 12.05
N ALA A 172 -4.68 -0.44 12.23
CA ALA A 172 -4.73 -1.89 12.13
C ALA A 172 -5.73 -2.53 13.10
N ARG A 173 -5.82 -2.00 14.33
CA ARG A 173 -6.82 -2.45 15.31
C ARG A 173 -8.24 -2.17 14.86
N ALA A 174 -8.51 -0.98 14.35
CA ALA A 174 -9.85 -0.62 13.85
C ALA A 174 -10.29 -1.53 12.69
N LEU A 175 -9.37 -2.01 11.86
CA LEU A 175 -9.68 -2.95 10.78
C LEU A 175 -10.12 -4.34 11.27
N LEU A 176 -9.93 -4.71 12.54
CA LEU A 176 -10.44 -5.96 13.09
C LEU A 176 -11.98 -6.03 13.16
N ASP A 177 -12.64 -4.87 13.17
CA ASP A 177 -14.09 -4.75 13.27
C ASP A 177 -14.76 -4.67 11.89
N VAL A 178 -13.97 -4.62 10.81
CA VAL A 178 -14.47 -4.60 9.43
C VAL A 178 -14.93 -6.02 9.03
N PRO A 179 -16.12 -6.17 8.43
CA PRO A 179 -16.61 -7.47 7.98
C PRO A 179 -15.88 -7.92 6.70
N LEU A 180 -14.72 -8.57 6.86
CA LEU A 180 -13.90 -9.03 5.74
C LEU A 180 -13.77 -10.56 5.70
N ARG A 181 -13.54 -11.10 4.51
CA ARG A 181 -13.28 -12.52 4.24
C ARG A 181 -11.87 -12.76 3.73
N THR A 182 -11.28 -11.76 3.07
CA THR A 182 -9.93 -11.83 2.51
C THR A 182 -9.18 -10.56 2.83
N LEU A 183 -7.93 -10.68 3.28
CA LEU A 183 -7.01 -9.56 3.44
C LEU A 183 -6.01 -9.56 2.28
N ALA A 184 -6.02 -8.50 1.50
CA ALA A 184 -5.11 -8.23 0.39
C ALA A 184 -4.17 -7.09 0.78
N THR A 185 -2.89 -7.42 1.04
CA THR A 185 -1.87 -6.48 1.52
C THR A 185 -1.04 -5.90 0.39
N GLY A 186 -0.39 -4.75 0.57
CA GLY A 186 0.56 -4.18 -0.38
C GLY A 186 1.77 -5.11 -0.62
N HIS A 187 2.12 -5.93 0.37
CA HIS A 187 3.25 -6.86 0.28
C HIS A 187 2.89 -8.28 0.71
N GLY A 188 3.25 -9.26 -0.16
CA GLY A 188 3.05 -10.68 0.11
C GLY A 188 1.70 -11.23 -0.38
N PRO A 189 1.39 -12.51 -0.12
CA PRO A 189 0.16 -13.14 -0.59
C PRO A 189 -1.09 -12.65 0.16
N ALA A 190 -2.25 -12.68 -0.49
CA ALA A 190 -3.53 -12.45 0.16
C ALA A 190 -3.86 -13.61 1.13
N ILE A 191 -4.62 -13.32 2.16
CA ILE A 191 -4.96 -14.26 3.24
C ILE A 191 -6.48 -14.42 3.31
N PRO A 192 -7.02 -15.61 3.05
CA PRO A 192 -8.42 -15.92 3.33
C PRO A 192 -8.63 -16.08 4.85
N ASP A 193 -9.84 -15.76 5.33
CA ASP A 193 -10.23 -15.84 6.73
C ASP A 193 -9.17 -15.22 7.69
N PRO A 194 -8.78 -13.95 7.48
CA PRO A 194 -7.55 -13.40 8.05
C PRO A 194 -7.67 -12.99 9.53
N LEU A 195 -8.87 -12.89 10.10
CA LEU A 195 -9.10 -12.32 11.44
C LEU A 195 -8.21 -12.94 12.54
N PRO A 196 -7.99 -14.26 12.63
CA PRO A 196 -7.09 -14.82 13.64
C PRO A 196 -5.64 -14.36 13.49
N ALA A 197 -5.16 -14.21 12.24
CA ALA A 197 -3.82 -13.73 11.96
C ALA A 197 -3.68 -12.23 12.21
N MET A 198 -4.69 -11.43 11.84
CA MET A 198 -4.74 -9.99 12.10
C MET A 198 -4.73 -9.69 13.61
N ARG A 199 -5.54 -10.42 14.40
CA ARG A 199 -5.54 -10.27 15.87
C ARG A 199 -4.16 -10.51 16.47
N ARG A 200 -3.46 -11.57 16.07
CA ARG A 200 -2.08 -11.85 16.52
C ARG A 200 -1.11 -10.75 16.10
N ALA A 201 -1.23 -10.24 14.86
CA ALA A 201 -0.38 -9.17 14.36
C ALA A 201 -0.59 -7.86 15.14
N VAL A 202 -1.83 -7.49 15.43
CA VAL A 202 -2.18 -6.31 16.23
C VAL A 202 -1.71 -6.46 17.67
N GLN A 203 -1.94 -7.61 18.31
CA GLN A 203 -1.48 -7.88 19.67
C GLN A 203 0.06 -7.77 19.79
N ALA A 204 0.80 -8.30 18.80
CA ALA A 204 2.24 -8.16 18.76
C ALA A 204 2.71 -6.69 18.62
N ALA A 205 1.97 -5.89 17.84
CA ALA A 205 2.27 -4.47 17.68
C ALA A 205 1.97 -3.66 18.95
N GLU A 206 0.87 -3.98 19.64
CA GLU A 206 0.44 -3.32 20.89
C GLU A 206 1.33 -3.68 22.08
N SER A 207 1.82 -4.91 22.14
CA SER A 207 2.71 -5.35 23.23
C SER A 207 4.10 -4.72 23.16
N GLY A 208 4.38 -3.89 22.14
CA GLY A 208 5.66 -3.18 22.04
C GLY A 208 6.84 -4.17 22.00
N CYS A 209 6.71 -5.26 21.22
CA CYS A 209 7.80 -6.22 21.06
C CYS A 209 9.01 -5.44 20.53
N GLU A 210 9.85 -4.95 21.46
CA GLU A 210 11.08 -4.26 21.13
C GLU A 210 11.89 -5.16 20.20
N PRO A 211 12.41 -4.63 19.06
CA PRO A 211 13.28 -5.43 18.21
C PRO A 211 14.42 -5.96 19.05
N GLY A 212 14.60 -7.28 19.11
CA GLY A 212 15.74 -7.88 19.81
C GLY A 212 17.06 -7.27 19.33
N VAL A 213 18.13 -7.40 20.10
CA VAL A 213 19.46 -6.85 19.81
C VAL A 213 19.94 -7.14 18.38
N VAL A 214 19.62 -8.32 17.83
CA VAL A 214 19.91 -8.71 16.44
C VAL A 214 19.20 -7.80 15.43
N THR A 215 17.97 -7.40 15.70
CA THR A 215 17.19 -6.52 14.83
C THR A 215 17.74 -5.08 14.83
N ARG A 216 18.23 -4.60 15.97
CA ARG A 216 18.93 -3.29 16.07
C ARG A 216 20.23 -3.27 15.27
N THR A 217 21.01 -4.35 15.33
CA THR A 217 22.28 -4.46 14.59
C THR A 217 22.05 -4.49 13.09
N VAL A 218 21.04 -5.24 12.60
CA VAL A 218 20.70 -5.30 11.19
C VAL A 218 20.16 -3.95 10.70
N SER A 219 19.36 -3.24 11.50
CA SER A 219 18.87 -1.89 11.17
C SER A 219 20.02 -0.88 11.02
N GLY A 220 21.02 -0.93 11.89
CA GLY A 220 22.23 -0.13 11.79
C GLY A 220 23.03 -0.45 10.53
N TRP A 221 23.12 -1.71 10.16
CA TRP A 221 23.85 -2.20 8.98
C TRP A 221 23.15 -1.81 7.66
N VAL A 222 21.83 -1.96 7.58
CA VAL A 222 21.02 -1.52 6.42
C VAL A 222 21.15 -0.02 6.23
N GLY A 223 21.08 0.78 7.29
CA GLY A 223 21.33 2.22 7.25
C GLY A 223 22.75 2.60 6.81
N HIS A 224 23.74 1.75 7.05
CA HIS A 224 25.10 1.96 6.59
C HIS A 224 25.30 1.56 5.13
N LEU A 225 24.70 0.47 4.67
CA LEU A 225 24.75 0.02 3.27
C LEU A 225 24.01 0.99 2.33
N THR A 226 22.91 1.58 2.76
CA THR A 226 22.20 2.60 1.98
C THR A 226 22.98 3.91 1.84
N ARG A 227 23.97 4.17 2.73
CA ARG A 227 24.90 5.32 2.61
C ARG A 227 26.10 5.05 1.69
N LEU A 228 26.42 3.78 1.43
CA LEU A 228 27.63 3.39 0.69
C LEU A 228 27.42 3.10 -0.81
N GLY A 229 26.23 3.36 -1.33
CA GLY A 229 26.03 3.33 -2.78
C GLY A 229 25.17 2.19 -3.26
N THR A 230 24.14 2.56 -3.80
CA THR A 230 23.42 2.33 -5.05
C THR A 230 22.06 2.99 -4.91
N ASP A 231 21.83 4.09 -5.63
CA ASP A 231 20.57 4.83 -5.72
C ASP A 231 19.89 5.16 -4.38
N GLY A 232 20.54 6.04 -3.62
CA GLY A 232 20.09 6.55 -2.32
C GLY A 232 18.80 7.38 -2.30
N ALA A 233 18.03 7.39 -3.40
CA ALA A 233 16.82 8.20 -3.52
C ALA A 233 15.68 7.68 -2.63
N VAL A 234 15.54 6.36 -2.46
CA VAL A 234 14.40 5.77 -1.73
C VAL A 234 14.59 5.83 -0.21
N ALA A 235 15.77 5.44 0.29
CA ALA A 235 16.05 5.44 1.73
C ALA A 235 16.34 6.84 2.28
N GLY A 236 16.96 7.74 1.49
CA GLY A 236 17.24 9.12 1.89
C GLY A 236 15.96 9.96 2.05
N LYS A 237 14.95 9.73 1.23
CA LYS A 237 13.66 10.47 1.31
C LYS A 237 12.77 9.99 2.46
N ALA A 238 12.79 8.73 2.83
CA ALA A 238 12.10 8.25 4.03
C ALA A 238 12.69 8.85 5.32
N LEU A 239 14.00 9.09 5.36
CA LEU A 239 14.67 9.76 6.47
C LEU A 239 14.43 11.28 6.48
N ALA A 240 14.36 11.93 5.31
CA ALA A 240 14.07 13.38 5.21
C ALA A 240 12.64 13.71 5.68
N TYR A 241 11.67 12.83 5.44
CA TYR A 241 10.30 12.99 5.94
C TYR A 241 10.21 12.96 7.48
N ARG A 242 11.14 12.27 8.17
CA ARG A 242 11.24 12.27 9.65
C ARG A 242 11.92 13.51 10.23
N SER A 243 12.81 14.17 9.50
CA SER A 243 13.59 15.32 10.00
C SER A 243 12.91 16.68 9.81
N GLY A 244 11.82 16.77 9.08
CA GLY A 244 11.08 18.01 8.80
C GLY A 244 10.19 18.53 9.95
N ARG A 245 10.35 18.04 11.19
CA ARG A 245 9.63 18.53 12.38
C ARG A 245 10.58 19.01 13.48
N THR A 246 11.45 19.96 13.18
CA THR A 246 12.00 20.85 14.21
C THR A 246 12.22 22.22 13.57
N GLY A 247 11.21 23.06 13.72
CA GLY A 247 11.20 24.46 13.33
C GLY A 247 9.85 25.06 13.63
#